data_0c2e0ab1f472d9d3fc4a55a51b4a51da
#
_entry.id   0c2e0ab1f472d9d3fc4a55a51b4a51da
#
_cell.length_a   1.000
_cell.length_b   1.000
_cell.length_c   1.000
_cell.angle_alpha   90.00
_cell.angle_beta   90.00
_cell.angle_gamma   90.00
#
_symmetry.space_group_name_H-M   'P 1'
#
loop_
_entity.id
_entity.type
_entity.pdbx_description
1 polymer ?
#
loop_
_entity_poly.entity_id
_entity_poly.type
_entity_poly.pdbx_seq_one_letter_code
_entity_poly.pdbx_strand_id
1 'polypeptide(L)'
;MNLVKVVIPIYQASLSQQERKSLLQVYKILQMHPLVVIKPNHLDLSELATEFPKLSFISFADFYFKGISGYNRLMLAKEFYERFLDCTYILIYQLDAYVFRDELKEWCNKGYDYIGAPWLQRPVYKLPVIAEIMQLIHSYHKFKGKPSKQDLYGKIGNGGLSLRKVASHYRVTCEQKERIDHYLAQKRYHLYNEDVFWATEANGFTYPKVKEAIRFSFDKYPSYCYKLNNWQLPFGCHSWYKRK
;
A
#
# COMPACT_ATOMS: atom_id res chain seq x y z
N MET A 1 11.83 -21.38 1.72
CA MET A 1 11.34 -20.02 1.99
C MET A 1 10.72 -19.46 0.70
N ASN A 2 9.48 -19.00 0.73
CA ASN A 2 8.84 -18.40 -0.44
C ASN A 2 9.47 -17.03 -0.75
N LEU A 3 9.60 -16.68 -2.04
CA LEU A 3 10.07 -15.35 -2.41
C LEU A 3 9.05 -14.27 -2.04
N VAL A 4 7.76 -14.52 -2.35
CA VAL A 4 6.70 -13.54 -2.11
C VAL A 4 5.36 -14.22 -1.87
N LYS A 5 4.55 -13.64 -0.98
CA LYS A 5 3.13 -13.95 -0.79
C LYS A 5 2.29 -12.73 -1.13
N VAL A 6 1.12 -12.95 -1.74
CA VAL A 6 0.13 -11.90 -2.01
C VAL A 6 -0.85 -11.85 -0.84
N VAL A 7 -0.95 -10.73 -0.16
CA VAL A 7 -1.77 -10.55 1.05
C VAL A 7 -2.99 -9.69 0.72
N ILE A 8 -4.17 -10.27 0.87
CA ILE A 8 -5.45 -9.70 0.47
C ILE A 8 -6.29 -9.42 1.72
N PRO A 9 -6.43 -8.15 2.16
CA PRO A 9 -7.30 -7.81 3.29
C PRO A 9 -8.78 -7.96 2.91
N ILE A 10 -9.52 -8.79 3.64
CA ILE A 10 -10.98 -8.96 3.52
C ILE A 10 -11.59 -8.83 4.92
N TYR A 11 -12.51 -7.89 5.11
CA TYR A 11 -13.11 -7.56 6.40
C TYR A 11 -14.64 -7.62 6.41
N GLN A 12 -15.25 -8.09 5.30
CA GLN A 12 -16.69 -8.33 5.17
C GLN A 12 -16.93 -9.54 4.27
N ALA A 13 -17.98 -10.31 4.56
CA ALA A 13 -18.31 -11.52 3.80
C ALA A 13 -18.82 -11.21 2.38
N SER A 14 -19.61 -10.14 2.24
CA SER A 14 -20.17 -9.74 0.95
C SER A 14 -19.22 -8.76 0.23
N LEU A 15 -18.68 -9.18 -0.90
CA LEU A 15 -17.87 -8.36 -1.76
C LEU A 15 -18.74 -7.62 -2.79
N SER A 16 -18.48 -6.33 -3.00
CA SER A 16 -19.07 -5.58 -4.11
C SER A 16 -18.64 -6.17 -5.47
N GLN A 17 -19.38 -5.84 -6.52
CA GLN A 17 -19.04 -6.30 -7.88
C GLN A 17 -17.61 -5.92 -8.30
N GLN A 18 -17.12 -4.74 -7.89
CA GLN A 18 -15.79 -4.26 -8.19
C GLN A 18 -14.71 -5.01 -7.39
N GLU A 19 -14.95 -5.24 -6.09
CA GLU A 19 -14.05 -6.02 -5.25
C GLU A 19 -13.95 -7.47 -5.73
N ARG A 20 -15.07 -8.04 -6.16
CA ARG A 20 -15.09 -9.38 -6.74
C ARG A 20 -14.30 -9.45 -8.06
N LYS A 21 -14.43 -8.44 -8.93
CA LYS A 21 -13.61 -8.34 -10.16
C LYS A 21 -12.11 -8.24 -9.83
N SER A 22 -11.76 -7.45 -8.81
CA SER A 22 -10.38 -7.34 -8.34
C SER A 22 -9.84 -8.66 -7.80
N LEU A 23 -10.64 -9.39 -7.00
CA LEU A 23 -10.27 -10.70 -6.47
C LEU A 23 -10.08 -11.74 -7.59
N LEU A 24 -11.00 -11.81 -8.55
CA LEU A 24 -10.88 -12.69 -9.72
C LEU A 24 -9.61 -12.37 -10.53
N GLN A 25 -9.29 -11.08 -10.67
CA GLN A 25 -8.10 -10.64 -11.40
C GLN A 25 -6.80 -11.09 -10.71
N VAL A 26 -6.65 -10.82 -9.42
CA VAL A 26 -5.44 -11.22 -8.69
C VAL A 26 -5.32 -12.75 -8.62
N TYR A 27 -6.43 -13.45 -8.42
CA TYR A 27 -6.49 -14.90 -8.42
C TYR A 27 -6.05 -15.52 -9.74
N LYS A 28 -6.40 -14.89 -10.86
CA LYS A 28 -6.01 -15.33 -12.23
C LYS A 28 -4.56 -14.96 -12.53
N ILE A 29 -4.16 -13.71 -12.31
CA ILE A 29 -2.87 -13.19 -12.77
C ILE A 29 -1.72 -13.66 -11.88
N LEU A 30 -1.92 -13.64 -10.56
CA LEU A 30 -0.87 -13.99 -9.60
C LEU A 30 -1.02 -15.41 -9.02
N GLN A 31 -1.69 -16.32 -9.73
CA GLN A 31 -1.97 -17.68 -9.30
C GLN A 31 -0.73 -18.56 -9.01
N MET A 32 0.43 -18.16 -9.48
CA MET A 32 1.70 -18.86 -9.25
C MET A 32 2.35 -18.48 -7.92
N HIS A 33 1.76 -17.52 -7.20
CA HIS A 33 2.20 -17.07 -5.89
C HIS A 33 1.18 -17.49 -4.82
N PRO A 34 1.61 -17.79 -3.58
CA PRO A 34 0.68 -18.02 -2.48
C PRO A 34 -0.21 -16.81 -2.25
N LEU A 35 -1.53 -17.01 -2.31
CA LEU A 35 -2.54 -15.99 -2.07
C LEU A 35 -3.07 -16.15 -0.64
N VAL A 36 -2.88 -15.13 0.19
CA VAL A 36 -3.21 -15.16 1.62
C VAL A 36 -4.24 -14.08 1.93
N VAL A 37 -5.43 -14.49 2.30
CA VAL A 37 -6.45 -13.57 2.82
C VAL A 37 -6.18 -13.30 4.29
N ILE A 38 -6.12 -12.03 4.67
CA ILE A 38 -6.15 -11.60 6.07
C ILE A 38 -7.54 -11.11 6.44
N LYS A 39 -8.06 -11.57 7.58
CA LYS A 39 -9.44 -11.32 8.01
C LYS A 39 -9.55 -11.14 9.53
N PRO A 40 -10.63 -10.50 10.03
CA PRO A 40 -10.96 -10.53 11.46
C PRO A 40 -11.32 -11.94 11.93
N ASN A 41 -11.09 -12.22 13.21
CA ASN A 41 -11.35 -13.54 13.79
C ASN A 41 -12.80 -13.99 13.63
N HIS A 42 -13.76 -13.09 13.85
CA HIS A 42 -15.19 -13.41 13.81
C HIS A 42 -15.74 -13.65 12.39
N LEU A 43 -15.01 -13.23 11.34
CA LEU A 43 -15.52 -13.28 9.97
C LEU A 43 -15.42 -14.70 9.41
N ASP A 44 -16.55 -15.28 9.01
CA ASP A 44 -16.60 -16.51 8.25
C ASP A 44 -16.46 -16.21 6.74
N LEU A 45 -15.57 -16.90 6.07
CA LEU A 45 -15.30 -16.85 4.64
C LEU A 45 -15.27 -18.24 4.01
N SER A 46 -15.99 -19.21 4.57
CA SER A 46 -16.06 -20.61 4.08
C SER A 46 -16.59 -20.70 2.65
N GLU A 47 -17.59 -19.90 2.30
CA GLU A 47 -18.09 -19.82 0.91
C GLU A 47 -17.01 -19.34 -0.05
N LEU A 48 -16.27 -18.29 0.35
CA LEU A 48 -15.16 -17.77 -0.46
C LEU A 48 -14.02 -18.78 -0.60
N ALA A 49 -13.73 -19.54 0.47
CA ALA A 49 -12.73 -20.61 0.44
C ALA A 49 -13.13 -21.74 -0.52
N THR A 50 -14.40 -22.08 -0.56
CA THR A 50 -14.94 -23.08 -1.51
C THR A 50 -14.84 -22.60 -2.95
N GLU A 51 -15.16 -21.35 -3.21
CA GLU A 51 -15.09 -20.76 -4.56
C GLU A 51 -13.65 -20.56 -5.04
N PHE A 52 -12.72 -20.20 -4.13
CA PHE A 52 -11.32 -19.92 -4.43
C PHE A 52 -10.37 -20.83 -3.64
N PRO A 53 -10.24 -22.12 -4.01
CA PRO A 53 -9.55 -23.13 -3.20
C PRO A 53 -8.03 -22.90 -3.04
N LYS A 54 -7.42 -22.01 -3.82
CA LYS A 54 -6.00 -21.64 -3.66
C LYS A 54 -5.77 -20.55 -2.62
N LEU A 55 -6.84 -19.93 -2.07
CA LEU A 55 -6.70 -18.96 -1.01
C LEU A 55 -6.38 -19.65 0.33
N SER A 56 -5.40 -19.14 1.03
CA SER A 56 -5.18 -19.45 2.45
C SER A 56 -5.65 -18.27 3.32
N PHE A 57 -5.94 -18.54 4.59
CA PHE A 57 -6.56 -17.55 5.48
C PHE A 57 -5.74 -17.39 6.75
N ILE A 58 -5.46 -16.14 7.14
CA ILE A 58 -4.87 -15.77 8.42
C ILE A 58 -5.79 -14.80 9.12
N SER A 59 -6.19 -15.16 10.35
CA SER A 59 -7.05 -14.29 11.18
C SER A 59 -6.21 -13.42 12.10
N PHE A 60 -6.68 -12.19 12.32
CA PHE A 60 -6.16 -11.24 13.30
C PHE A 60 -7.29 -10.72 14.19
N ALA A 61 -6.96 -10.09 15.31
CA ALA A 61 -7.93 -9.52 16.22
C ALA A 61 -8.85 -8.50 15.53
N ASP A 62 -10.15 -8.56 15.84
CA ASP A 62 -11.21 -7.82 15.15
C ASP A 62 -11.01 -6.30 15.18
N PHE A 63 -10.37 -5.77 16.22
CA PHE A 63 -10.14 -4.33 16.33
C PHE A 63 -9.23 -3.77 15.23
N TYR A 64 -8.39 -4.60 14.61
CA TYR A 64 -7.55 -4.21 13.48
C TYR A 64 -8.34 -3.91 12.20
N PHE A 65 -9.57 -4.39 12.11
CA PHE A 65 -10.43 -4.18 10.94
C PHE A 65 -11.51 -3.12 11.17
N LYS A 66 -11.44 -2.39 12.29
CA LYS A 66 -12.35 -1.28 12.60
C LYS A 66 -11.89 0.01 11.93
N GLY A 67 -12.22 0.15 10.65
CA GLY A 67 -11.93 1.33 9.84
C GLY A 67 -10.43 1.56 9.58
N ILE A 68 -10.12 2.73 9.04
CA ILE A 68 -8.75 3.09 8.63
C ILE A 68 -7.76 3.03 9.82
N SER A 69 -8.17 3.49 11.00
CA SER A 69 -7.30 3.50 12.19
C SER A 69 -6.91 2.08 12.64
N GLY A 70 -7.85 1.12 12.58
CA GLY A 70 -7.57 -0.27 12.89
C GLY A 70 -6.59 -0.88 11.87
N TYR A 71 -6.86 -0.65 10.59
CA TYR A 71 -5.98 -1.13 9.52
C TYR A 71 -4.56 -0.54 9.61
N ASN A 72 -4.43 0.77 9.86
CA ASN A 72 -3.12 1.39 10.09
C ASN A 72 -2.36 0.72 11.25
N ARG A 73 -3.07 0.38 12.35
CA ARG A 73 -2.46 -0.36 13.47
C ARG A 73 -1.96 -1.73 13.05
N LEU A 74 -2.75 -2.48 12.27
CA LEU A 74 -2.34 -3.79 11.77
C LEU A 74 -1.10 -3.69 10.90
N MET A 75 -1.09 -2.76 9.94
CA MET A 75 0.02 -2.58 9.00
C MET A 75 1.31 -2.05 9.64
N LEU A 76 1.23 -1.52 10.87
CA LEU A 76 2.37 -1.08 11.68
C LEU A 76 2.64 -2.01 12.89
N ALA A 77 1.93 -3.13 12.98
CA ALA A 77 2.08 -4.07 14.08
C ALA A 77 3.17 -5.12 13.79
N LYS A 78 3.98 -5.41 14.82
CA LYS A 78 5.00 -6.46 14.77
C LYS A 78 4.38 -7.82 14.42
N GLU A 79 3.27 -8.17 15.09
CA GLU A 79 2.58 -9.45 14.92
C GLU A 79 2.07 -9.67 13.50
N PHE A 80 1.83 -8.62 12.73
CA PHE A 80 1.47 -8.76 11.32
C PHE A 80 2.64 -9.32 10.50
N TYR A 81 3.79 -8.69 10.56
CA TYR A 81 4.97 -9.13 9.80
C TYR A 81 5.54 -10.45 10.30
N GLU A 82 5.40 -10.75 11.59
CA GLU A 82 5.82 -12.01 12.21
C GLU A 82 5.13 -13.24 11.57
N ARG A 83 3.86 -13.08 11.10
CA ARG A 83 3.12 -14.13 10.38
C ARG A 83 3.66 -14.42 8.98
N PHE A 84 4.58 -13.61 8.48
CA PHE A 84 5.13 -13.69 7.13
C PHE A 84 6.66 -13.86 7.07
N LEU A 85 7.30 -14.16 8.20
CA LEU A 85 8.77 -14.39 8.26
C LEU A 85 9.25 -15.59 7.42
N ASP A 86 8.34 -16.42 6.96
CA ASP A 86 8.59 -17.55 6.06
C ASP A 86 8.70 -17.15 4.58
N CYS A 87 8.56 -15.85 4.26
CA CYS A 87 8.79 -15.31 2.92
C CYS A 87 9.63 -14.02 2.95
N THR A 88 10.29 -13.71 1.81
CA THR A 88 11.12 -12.49 1.71
C THR A 88 10.29 -11.24 1.55
N TYR A 89 9.22 -11.32 0.76
CA TYR A 89 8.33 -10.20 0.45
C TYR A 89 6.86 -10.55 0.67
N ILE A 90 6.06 -9.53 0.94
CA ILE A 90 4.62 -9.57 0.79
C ILE A 90 4.17 -8.47 -0.18
N LEU A 91 3.22 -8.79 -1.06
CA LEU A 91 2.47 -7.82 -1.83
C LEU A 91 1.15 -7.57 -1.11
N ILE A 92 0.97 -6.39 -0.52
CA ILE A 92 -0.36 -5.96 -0.07
C ILE A 92 -1.20 -5.65 -1.30
N TYR A 93 -2.37 -6.28 -1.39
CA TYR A 93 -3.32 -6.13 -2.48
C TYR A 93 -4.73 -5.90 -1.92
N GLN A 94 -5.15 -4.66 -1.77
CA GLN A 94 -6.52 -4.31 -1.39
C GLN A 94 -7.47 -4.53 -2.57
N LEU A 95 -8.75 -4.85 -2.30
CA LEU A 95 -9.72 -5.19 -3.35
C LEU A 95 -10.16 -4.00 -4.22
N ASP A 96 -9.59 -2.83 -4.03
CA ASP A 96 -9.65 -1.70 -4.97
C ASP A 96 -8.35 -1.52 -5.77
N ALA A 97 -7.43 -2.48 -5.68
CA ALA A 97 -6.29 -2.60 -6.59
C ALA A 97 -6.64 -3.45 -7.81
N TYR A 98 -5.80 -3.37 -8.84
CA TYR A 98 -5.91 -4.19 -10.05
C TYR A 98 -4.53 -4.44 -10.63
N VAL A 99 -4.17 -5.70 -10.89
CA VAL A 99 -2.90 -6.09 -11.53
C VAL A 99 -3.13 -6.43 -12.99
N PHE A 100 -2.24 -5.99 -13.86
CA PHE A 100 -2.38 -6.18 -15.32
C PHE A 100 -1.62 -7.40 -15.82
N ARG A 101 -0.49 -7.75 -15.16
CA ARG A 101 0.39 -8.88 -15.56
C ARG A 101 1.21 -9.36 -14.36
N ASP A 102 1.77 -10.56 -14.44
CA ASP A 102 2.66 -11.09 -13.40
C ASP A 102 4.11 -10.68 -13.65
N GLU A 103 4.54 -9.62 -12.99
CA GLU A 103 5.94 -9.17 -12.91
C GLU A 103 6.46 -9.26 -11.45
N LEU A 104 5.74 -9.98 -10.57
CA LEU A 104 5.98 -9.88 -9.13
C LEU A 104 7.40 -10.34 -8.74
N LYS A 105 7.92 -11.39 -9.36
CA LYS A 105 9.30 -11.85 -9.14
C LYS A 105 10.33 -10.82 -9.57
N GLU A 106 10.10 -10.14 -10.69
CA GLU A 106 11.02 -9.09 -11.18
C GLU A 106 11.08 -7.93 -10.19
N TRP A 107 9.93 -7.53 -9.63
CA TRP A 107 9.87 -6.47 -8.62
C TRP A 107 10.55 -6.88 -7.30
N CYS A 108 10.41 -8.12 -6.85
CA CYS A 108 11.14 -8.65 -5.70
C CYS A 108 12.66 -8.62 -5.91
N ASN A 109 13.14 -9.00 -7.10
CA ASN A 109 14.56 -9.06 -7.43
C ASN A 109 15.25 -7.69 -7.47
N LYS A 110 14.48 -6.58 -7.48
CA LYS A 110 15.06 -5.21 -7.36
C LYS A 110 15.58 -4.89 -5.96
N GLY A 111 15.19 -5.66 -4.95
CA GLY A 111 15.78 -5.58 -3.62
C GLY A 111 15.27 -4.44 -2.73
N TYR A 112 14.33 -3.60 -3.19
CA TYR A 112 13.79 -2.49 -2.41
C TYR A 112 13.05 -2.97 -1.16
N ASP A 113 13.10 -2.17 -0.09
CA ASP A 113 12.39 -2.50 1.14
C ASP A 113 10.90 -2.18 1.03
N TYR A 114 10.54 -1.14 0.29
CA TYR A 114 9.16 -0.73 0.05
C TYR A 114 8.96 -0.20 -1.36
N ILE A 115 7.95 -0.70 -2.07
CA ILE A 115 7.52 -0.20 -3.37
C ILE A 115 6.00 0.00 -3.35
N GLY A 116 5.56 1.17 -3.80
CA GLY A 116 4.17 1.53 -4.01
C GLY A 116 4.06 2.60 -5.09
N ALA A 117 2.86 3.13 -5.33
CA ALA A 117 2.69 4.24 -6.25
C ALA A 117 3.31 5.53 -5.70
N PRO A 118 3.98 6.34 -6.52
CA PRO A 118 4.55 7.61 -6.05
C PRO A 118 3.45 8.66 -5.88
N TRP A 119 3.59 9.53 -4.87
CA TRP A 119 2.74 10.70 -4.73
C TRP A 119 3.22 11.83 -5.65
N LEU A 120 2.51 11.97 -6.76
CA LEU A 120 2.85 12.97 -7.77
C LEU A 120 2.18 14.32 -7.47
N GLN A 121 2.94 15.40 -7.69
CA GLN A 121 2.39 16.73 -7.73
C GLN A 121 1.55 16.93 -9.01
N ARG A 122 0.39 17.58 -8.91
CA ARG A 122 -0.39 17.95 -10.11
C ARG A 122 0.44 18.85 -11.03
N PRO A 123 0.40 18.64 -12.34
CA PRO A 123 1.14 19.50 -13.28
C PRO A 123 0.81 20.99 -13.13
N VAL A 124 -0.45 21.33 -12.85
CA VAL A 124 -0.90 22.71 -12.63
C VAL A 124 -0.19 23.40 -11.45
N TYR A 125 0.24 22.65 -10.43
CA TYR A 125 0.96 23.21 -9.28
C TYR A 125 2.43 23.57 -9.59
N LYS A 126 2.91 23.27 -10.79
CA LYS A 126 4.23 23.67 -11.29
C LYS A 126 4.19 25.00 -12.05
N LEU A 127 3.00 25.58 -12.31
CA LEU A 127 2.87 26.88 -12.90
C LEU A 127 3.37 27.95 -11.91
N PRO A 128 4.14 28.96 -12.34
CA PRO A 128 4.87 29.89 -11.45
C PRO A 128 4.01 30.46 -10.32
N VAL A 129 2.91 31.13 -10.66
CA VAL A 129 2.02 31.77 -9.66
C VAL A 129 1.41 30.74 -8.69
N ILE A 130 0.99 29.58 -9.21
CA ILE A 130 0.40 28.52 -8.37
C ILE A 130 1.48 27.88 -7.49
N ALA A 131 2.68 27.71 -8.00
CA ALA A 131 3.81 27.19 -7.23
C ALA A 131 4.15 28.07 -6.03
N GLU A 132 4.17 29.39 -6.21
CA GLU A 132 4.40 30.37 -5.12
C GLU A 132 3.29 30.29 -4.05
N ILE A 133 2.03 30.26 -4.46
CA ILE A 133 0.88 30.12 -3.53
C ILE A 133 1.00 28.80 -2.75
N MET A 134 1.32 27.71 -3.43
CA MET A 134 1.48 26.41 -2.79
C MET A 134 2.65 26.41 -1.80
N GLN A 135 3.73 27.11 -2.11
CA GLN A 135 4.89 27.25 -1.21
C GLN A 135 4.53 28.08 0.03
N LEU A 136 3.77 29.14 -0.10
CA LEU A 136 3.27 29.93 1.02
C LEU A 136 2.35 29.10 1.94
N ILE A 137 1.43 28.32 1.36
CA ILE A 137 0.56 27.41 2.11
C ILE A 137 1.40 26.37 2.86
N HIS A 138 2.41 25.80 2.20
CA HIS A 138 3.31 24.82 2.83
C HIS A 138 4.07 25.44 4.01
N SER A 139 4.66 26.63 3.82
CA SER A 139 5.38 27.34 4.87
C SER A 139 4.45 27.67 6.06
N TYR A 140 3.21 28.08 5.80
CA TYR A 140 2.21 28.32 6.85
C TYR A 140 1.88 27.03 7.62
N HIS A 141 1.65 25.89 6.92
CA HIS A 141 1.42 24.60 7.59
C HIS A 141 2.61 24.20 8.47
N LYS A 142 3.83 24.34 7.93
CA LYS A 142 5.07 24.04 8.68
C LYS A 142 5.20 24.91 9.92
N PHE A 143 4.93 26.22 9.81
CA PHE A 143 4.92 27.14 10.94
C PHE A 143 3.91 26.75 12.02
N LYS A 144 2.74 26.24 11.62
CA LYS A 144 1.71 25.71 12.54
C LYS A 144 1.96 24.28 13.05
N GLY A 145 3.08 23.68 12.73
CA GLY A 145 3.36 22.28 13.08
C GLY A 145 2.37 21.26 12.47
N LYS A 146 1.72 21.63 11.34
CA LYS A 146 0.74 20.77 10.68
C LYS A 146 1.39 20.00 9.53
N PRO A 147 1.05 18.71 9.34
CA PRO A 147 1.54 17.95 8.21
C PRO A 147 0.99 18.52 6.89
N SER A 148 1.79 18.50 5.84
CA SER A 148 1.41 18.97 4.52
C SER A 148 1.52 17.84 3.48
N LYS A 149 0.57 17.81 2.55
CA LYS A 149 0.65 16.89 1.39
C LYS A 149 1.90 17.14 0.53
N GLN A 150 2.46 18.34 0.61
CA GLN A 150 3.64 18.71 -0.15
C GLN A 150 4.90 17.97 0.33
N ASP A 151 4.93 17.58 1.61
CA ASP A 151 6.02 16.75 2.18
C ASP A 151 6.07 15.35 1.55
N LEU A 152 4.97 14.92 0.94
CA LEU A 152 4.84 13.61 0.31
C LEU A 152 5.19 13.62 -1.19
N TYR A 153 5.24 14.79 -1.83
CA TYR A 153 5.52 14.84 -3.27
C TYR A 153 6.89 14.25 -3.61
N GLY A 154 6.88 13.30 -4.55
CA GLY A 154 8.07 12.56 -4.95
C GLY A 154 8.43 11.40 -4.03
N LYS A 155 7.73 11.19 -2.92
CA LYS A 155 7.88 10.00 -2.08
C LYS A 155 7.09 8.82 -2.63
N ILE A 156 7.52 7.62 -2.25
CA ILE A 156 6.90 6.36 -2.65
C ILE A 156 5.97 5.93 -1.51
N GLY A 157 4.69 5.77 -1.80
CA GLY A 157 3.69 5.41 -0.81
C GLY A 157 2.62 4.48 -1.36
N ASN A 158 1.37 4.66 -0.88
CA ASN A 158 0.20 3.89 -1.25
C ASN A 158 0.16 2.45 -0.72
N GLY A 159 -0.46 2.29 0.46
CA GLY A 159 -0.60 0.99 1.12
C GLY A 159 -1.47 -0.03 0.39
N GLY A 160 -2.38 0.40 -0.52
CA GLY A 160 -3.37 -0.48 -1.15
C GLY A 160 -2.82 -1.42 -2.23
N LEU A 161 -1.72 -1.02 -2.89
CA LEU A 161 -0.91 -1.90 -3.74
C LEU A 161 0.56 -1.61 -3.45
N SER A 162 1.17 -2.40 -2.58
CA SER A 162 2.55 -2.18 -2.16
C SER A 162 3.31 -3.48 -1.93
N LEU A 163 4.54 -3.55 -2.43
CA LEU A 163 5.48 -4.63 -2.18
C LEU A 163 6.37 -4.27 -1.00
N ARG A 164 6.45 -5.15 -0.01
CA ARG A 164 7.12 -4.93 1.28
C ARG A 164 8.09 -6.05 1.58
N LYS A 165 9.34 -5.71 1.87
CA LYS A 165 10.34 -6.67 2.35
C LYS A 165 10.07 -6.97 3.82
N VAL A 166 9.71 -8.22 4.11
CA VAL A 166 9.20 -8.62 5.43
C VAL A 166 10.21 -8.34 6.54
N ALA A 167 11.46 -8.74 6.36
CA ALA A 167 12.50 -8.57 7.38
C ALA A 167 12.72 -7.09 7.76
N SER A 168 12.71 -6.17 6.77
CA SER A 168 12.89 -4.74 7.00
C SER A 168 11.73 -4.13 7.76
N HIS A 169 10.50 -4.49 7.39
CA HIS A 169 9.29 -4.03 8.09
C HIS A 169 9.21 -4.60 9.51
N TYR A 170 9.48 -5.90 9.67
CA TYR A 170 9.52 -6.53 10.99
C TYR A 170 10.55 -5.86 11.90
N ARG A 171 11.76 -5.62 11.41
CA ARG A 171 12.81 -4.91 12.15
C ARG A 171 12.34 -3.54 12.64
N VAL A 172 11.77 -2.72 11.74
CA VAL A 172 11.28 -1.38 12.09
C VAL A 172 10.15 -1.44 13.13
N THR A 173 9.22 -2.40 13.00
CA THR A 173 8.14 -2.54 14.00
C THR A 173 8.64 -2.97 15.38
N CYS A 174 9.80 -3.64 15.47
CA CYS A 174 10.45 -3.97 16.72
C CYS A 174 11.24 -2.77 17.29
N GLU A 175 12.08 -2.14 16.45
CA GLU A 175 13.04 -1.13 16.86
C GLU A 175 12.41 0.26 17.09
N GLN A 176 11.34 0.58 16.35
CA GLN A 176 10.71 1.91 16.38
C GLN A 176 9.30 1.91 17.00
N LYS A 177 9.03 0.99 17.92
CA LYS A 177 7.69 0.84 18.53
C LYS A 177 7.16 2.14 19.13
N GLU A 178 7.95 2.84 19.93
CA GLU A 178 7.55 4.12 20.55
C GLU A 178 7.21 5.18 19.52
N ARG A 179 7.99 5.25 18.43
CA ARG A 179 7.72 6.16 17.29
C ARG A 179 6.44 5.81 16.57
N ILE A 180 6.17 4.52 16.35
CA ILE A 180 4.93 4.02 15.77
C ILE A 180 3.73 4.37 16.66
N ASP A 181 3.84 4.15 17.97
CA ASP A 181 2.77 4.46 18.92
C ASP A 181 2.46 5.97 18.95
N HIS A 182 3.50 6.82 18.97
CA HIS A 182 3.34 8.26 18.85
C HIS A 182 2.71 8.68 17.53
N TYR A 183 3.14 8.08 16.42
CA TYR A 183 2.59 8.34 15.08
C TYR A 183 1.10 7.96 15.00
N LEU A 184 0.72 6.79 15.47
CA LEU A 184 -0.66 6.31 15.50
C LEU A 184 -1.58 7.14 16.42
N ALA A 185 -1.02 7.85 17.40
CA ALA A 185 -1.76 8.78 18.27
C ALA A 185 -2.20 10.05 17.52
N GLN A 186 -1.59 10.40 16.39
CA GLN A 186 -1.89 11.60 15.57
C GLN A 186 -3.16 11.45 14.74
N LYS A 187 -4.25 11.02 15.33
CA LYS A 187 -5.51 10.60 14.67
C LYS A 187 -6.22 11.68 13.84
N ARG A 188 -5.84 12.95 13.96
CA ARG A 188 -6.58 14.08 13.36
C ARG A 188 -6.31 14.29 11.87
N TYR A 189 -5.25 13.68 11.31
CA TYR A 189 -4.81 13.97 9.97
C TYR A 189 -4.69 12.69 9.15
N HIS A 190 -5.38 12.62 8.02
CA HIS A 190 -5.25 11.53 7.04
C HIS A 190 -3.82 11.36 6.47
N LEU A 191 -2.91 12.30 6.76
CA LEU A 191 -1.50 12.22 6.43
C LEU A 191 -0.70 11.36 7.42
N TYR A 192 -1.32 10.84 8.45
CA TYR A 192 -0.75 9.87 9.40
C TYR A 192 -1.25 8.45 9.14
N ASN A 193 -1.46 8.07 7.87
CA ASN A 193 -1.73 6.70 7.49
C ASN A 193 -0.44 5.86 7.47
N GLU A 194 -0.57 4.54 7.54
CA GLU A 194 0.56 3.63 7.61
C GLU A 194 1.52 3.73 6.43
N ASP A 195 1.00 3.96 5.22
CA ASP A 195 1.78 4.13 4.00
C ASP A 195 2.66 5.40 4.05
N VAL A 196 2.19 6.46 4.71
CA VAL A 196 2.99 7.66 4.96
C VAL A 196 4.11 7.35 5.95
N PHE A 197 3.84 6.59 7.03
CA PHE A 197 4.88 6.15 7.95
C PHE A 197 6.00 5.40 7.22
N TRP A 198 5.65 4.41 6.44
CA TRP A 198 6.62 3.63 5.66
C TRP A 198 7.42 4.48 4.68
N ALA A 199 6.81 5.50 4.09
CA ALA A 199 7.45 6.39 3.12
C ALA A 199 8.35 7.48 3.75
N THR A 200 8.14 7.85 5.03
CA THR A 200 8.77 9.05 5.62
C THR A 200 9.50 8.81 6.93
N GLU A 201 9.07 7.81 7.71
CA GLU A 201 9.51 7.59 9.08
C GLU A 201 10.37 6.34 9.27
N ALA A 202 10.25 5.36 8.35
CA ALA A 202 10.97 4.09 8.46
C ALA A 202 12.47 4.27 8.21
N ASN A 203 13.29 4.00 9.23
CA ASN A 203 14.74 4.15 9.13
C ASN A 203 15.38 3.02 8.30
N GLY A 204 16.34 3.39 7.45
CA GLY A 204 17.16 2.45 6.68
C GLY A 204 16.41 1.75 5.54
N PHE A 205 15.27 2.27 5.09
CA PHE A 205 14.54 1.73 3.94
C PHE A 205 15.12 2.22 2.61
N THR A 206 15.13 1.32 1.64
CA THR A 206 15.44 1.60 0.24
C THR A 206 14.16 1.65 -0.58
N TYR A 207 14.08 2.66 -1.46
CA TYR A 207 12.91 2.91 -2.30
C TYR A 207 13.33 3.08 -3.76
N PRO A 208 12.45 2.74 -4.73
CA PRO A 208 12.69 3.07 -6.13
C PRO A 208 12.61 4.59 -6.36
N LYS A 209 13.24 5.04 -7.44
CA LYS A 209 13.00 6.40 -7.94
C LYS A 209 11.56 6.51 -8.47
N VAL A 210 10.99 7.73 -8.47
CA VAL A 210 9.62 8.00 -8.94
C VAL A 210 9.34 7.41 -10.33
N LYS A 211 10.28 7.56 -11.28
CA LYS A 211 10.16 7.02 -12.63
C LYS A 211 9.99 5.48 -12.65
N GLU A 212 10.64 4.79 -11.73
CA GLU A 212 10.54 3.34 -11.60
C GLU A 212 9.26 2.94 -10.86
N ALA A 213 8.91 3.65 -9.79
CA ALA A 213 7.70 3.39 -9.01
C ALA A 213 6.41 3.57 -9.85
N ILE A 214 6.40 4.49 -10.82
CA ILE A 214 5.31 4.62 -11.77
C ILE A 214 5.12 3.33 -12.59
N ARG A 215 6.19 2.63 -12.95
CA ARG A 215 6.11 1.34 -13.66
C ARG A 215 5.50 0.23 -12.79
N PHE A 216 5.65 0.33 -11.48
CA PHE A 216 5.04 -0.58 -10.52
C PHE A 216 3.55 -0.29 -10.34
N SER A 217 3.19 0.95 -10.00
CA SER A 217 1.78 1.25 -9.69
C SER A 217 1.36 2.68 -10.02
N PHE A 218 0.12 2.79 -10.56
CA PHE A 218 -0.61 4.06 -10.62
C PHE A 218 -1.58 4.14 -9.43
N ASP A 219 -1.71 5.34 -8.86
CA ASP A 219 -2.78 5.67 -7.91
C ASP A 219 -3.54 6.93 -8.36
N LYS A 220 -3.00 8.11 -8.12
CA LYS A 220 -3.59 9.40 -8.52
C LYS A 220 -3.18 9.79 -9.93
N TYR A 221 -4.09 10.49 -10.63
CA TYR A 221 -3.84 11.04 -11.97
C TYR A 221 -3.42 9.97 -13.00
N PRO A 222 -4.25 8.93 -13.24
CA PRO A 222 -3.88 7.80 -14.08
C PRO A 222 -3.45 8.22 -15.50
N SER A 223 -4.12 9.17 -16.13
CA SER A 223 -3.74 9.67 -17.46
C SER A 223 -2.37 10.36 -17.47
N TYR A 224 -2.03 11.08 -16.39
CA TYR A 224 -0.71 11.69 -16.23
C TYR A 224 0.37 10.64 -15.97
N CYS A 225 0.08 9.67 -15.09
CA CYS A 225 0.98 8.53 -14.85
C CYS A 225 1.24 7.74 -16.14
N TYR A 226 0.20 7.48 -16.94
CA TYR A 226 0.29 6.78 -18.22
C TYR A 226 1.23 7.49 -19.20
N LYS A 227 1.11 8.82 -19.31
CA LYS A 227 2.03 9.64 -20.09
C LYS A 227 3.48 9.56 -19.57
N LEU A 228 3.68 9.65 -18.25
CA LEU A 228 5.01 9.56 -17.63
C LEU A 228 5.61 8.15 -17.77
N ASN A 229 4.77 7.11 -17.92
CA ASN A 229 5.18 5.72 -18.14
C ASN A 229 5.31 5.36 -19.63
N ASN A 230 5.56 6.34 -20.50
CA ASN A 230 5.72 6.15 -21.94
C ASN A 230 4.52 5.43 -22.57
N TRP A 231 3.30 5.79 -22.16
CA TRP A 231 2.04 5.20 -22.65
C TRP A 231 1.91 3.69 -22.42
N GLN A 232 2.55 3.19 -21.36
CA GLN A 232 2.46 1.78 -20.97
C GLN A 232 1.72 1.65 -19.63
N LEU A 233 0.95 0.56 -19.50
CA LEU A 233 0.34 0.20 -18.24
C LEU A 233 1.42 -0.22 -17.22
N PRO A 234 1.23 0.08 -15.93
CA PRO A 234 2.12 -0.38 -14.86
C PRO A 234 1.91 -1.89 -14.59
N PHE A 235 2.65 -2.46 -13.62
CA PHE A 235 2.34 -3.79 -13.09
C PHE A 235 0.92 -3.84 -12.52
N GLY A 236 0.50 -2.80 -11.79
CA GLY A 236 -0.86 -2.69 -11.25
C GLY A 236 -1.27 -1.25 -10.96
N CYS A 237 -2.46 -1.08 -10.42
CA CYS A 237 -2.95 0.22 -9.96
C CYS A 237 -3.82 0.07 -8.72
N HIS A 238 -3.97 1.16 -7.97
CA HIS A 238 -4.85 1.25 -6.82
C HIS A 238 -6.03 2.18 -7.10
N SER A 239 -7.16 1.99 -6.41
CA SER A 239 -8.39 2.78 -6.60
C SER A 239 -8.93 2.77 -8.04
N TRP A 240 -8.78 1.64 -8.73
CA TRP A 240 -9.03 1.51 -10.17
C TRP A 240 -10.47 1.88 -10.60
N TYR A 241 -11.46 1.67 -9.74
CA TYR A 241 -12.86 1.98 -10.02
C TYR A 241 -13.38 3.24 -9.29
N LYS A 242 -12.61 3.80 -8.35
CA LYS A 242 -13.03 4.96 -7.54
C LYS A 242 -12.82 6.30 -8.25
N ARG A 243 -12.17 6.29 -9.41
CA ARG A 243 -11.79 7.50 -10.14
C ARG A 243 -12.23 7.43 -11.58
N LYS A 244 -13.11 8.35 -11.93
CA LYS A 244 -13.46 8.67 -13.32
C LYS A 244 -12.52 9.74 -13.84
#